data_d5f6624686b6c90a3a17c49b32fa6226
#
_entry.id   d5f6624686b6c90a3a17c49b32fa6226
#
_cell.length_a   1.000
_cell.length_b   1.000
_cell.length_c   1.000
_cell.angle_alpha   90.00
_cell.angle_beta   90.00
_cell.angle_gamma   90.00
#
_symmetry.space_group_name_H-M   'P 1'
#
loop_
_entity.id
_entity.type
_entity.pdbx_description
1 polymer ?
#
loop_
_entity_poly.entity_id
_entity_poly.type
_entity_poly.pdbx_seq_one_letter_code
_entity_poly.pdbx_strand_id
1 'polypeptide(L)'
;AGDQQAALFGQMCVEPGQAKNTYGTGCFLLMHTGDKAVKSTHGLLTTIACGPRGEVGYALEGAVFNGGSTVQWLRDELKVINDSFDSEYFATKVKDSNGVYLVPAFTGLG
;
A
#
# COMPACT_ATOMS: atom_id res chain seq x y z
N ALA A 1 2.71 6.24 18.18
CA ALA A 1 2.82 6.24 16.72
C ALA A 1 1.59 5.55 16.14
N GLY A 2 1.15 5.98 14.95
CA GLY A 2 0.10 5.26 14.22
C GLY A 2 0.67 3.97 13.61
N ASP A 3 -0.22 3.07 13.19
CA ASP A 3 0.13 1.73 12.67
C ASP A 3 1.11 1.80 11.50
N GLN A 4 0.88 2.74 10.59
CA GLN A 4 1.69 2.85 9.37
C GLN A 4 3.08 3.41 9.66
N GLN A 5 3.20 4.34 10.62
CA GLN A 5 4.48 4.88 11.08
C GLN A 5 5.27 3.81 11.86
N ALA A 6 4.58 3.03 12.70
CA ALA A 6 5.18 1.90 13.40
C ALA A 6 5.67 0.83 12.42
N ALA A 7 4.91 0.54 11.37
CA ALA A 7 5.31 -0.39 10.31
C ALA A 7 6.52 0.11 9.51
N LEU A 8 6.59 1.41 9.21
CA LEU A 8 7.75 2.02 8.55
C LEU A 8 9.03 1.81 9.38
N PHE A 9 8.96 2.10 10.67
CA PHE A 9 10.07 1.87 11.60
C PHE A 9 10.40 0.38 11.76
N GLY A 10 9.38 -0.48 11.92
CA GLY A 10 9.56 -1.93 12.06
C GLY A 10 10.19 -2.60 10.84
N GLN A 11 10.03 -2.02 9.65
CA GLN A 11 10.72 -2.44 8.42
C GLN A 11 12.10 -1.80 8.27
N MET A 12 12.61 -1.14 9.31
CA MET A 12 13.90 -0.45 9.32
C MET A 12 14.04 0.63 8.23
N CYS A 13 12.92 1.23 7.81
CA CYS A 13 12.92 2.36 6.88
C CYS A 13 13.15 3.66 7.64
N VAL A 14 14.40 3.89 8.06
CA VAL A 14 14.81 4.98 8.95
C VAL A 14 15.67 6.04 8.27
N GLU A 15 16.03 5.79 7.00
CA GLU A 15 16.84 6.72 6.19
C GLU A 15 16.02 7.31 5.03
N PRO A 16 16.33 8.53 4.58
CA PRO A 16 15.64 9.14 3.44
C PRO A 16 15.66 8.26 2.19
N GLY A 17 14.49 8.11 1.57
CA GLY A 17 14.28 7.30 0.37
C GLY A 17 13.94 5.84 0.64
N GLN A 18 14.11 5.36 1.87
CA GLN A 18 13.63 4.02 2.23
C GLN A 18 12.10 4.03 2.35
N ALA A 19 11.47 2.99 1.83
CA ALA A 19 10.02 2.90 1.76
C ALA A 19 9.54 1.49 2.11
N LYS A 20 8.32 1.43 2.63
CA LYS A 20 7.59 0.18 2.82
C LYS A 20 6.22 0.29 2.14
N ASN A 21 5.67 -0.83 1.75
CA ASN A 21 4.26 -0.92 1.38
C ASN A 21 3.59 -2.02 2.21
N THR A 22 2.52 -1.66 2.90
CA THR A 22 1.69 -2.61 3.63
C THR A 22 0.54 -3.03 2.72
N TYR A 23 0.48 -4.31 2.40
CA TYR A 23 -0.61 -4.93 1.65
C TYR A 23 -1.61 -5.53 2.63
N GLY A 24 -2.82 -4.97 2.67
CA GLY A 24 -3.94 -5.44 3.48
C GLY A 24 -5.25 -5.24 2.72
N THR A 25 -6.33 -4.92 3.40
CA THR A 25 -7.60 -4.52 2.79
C THR A 25 -7.37 -3.40 1.76
N GLY A 26 -6.65 -2.36 2.16
CA GLY A 26 -5.99 -1.40 1.29
C GLY A 26 -4.49 -1.59 1.25
N CYS A 27 -3.78 -0.74 0.50
CA CYS A 27 -2.34 -0.69 0.47
C CYS A 27 -1.85 0.68 0.92
N PHE A 28 -0.83 0.71 1.77
CA PHE A 28 -0.30 1.95 2.35
C PHE A 28 1.21 1.99 2.14
N LEU A 29 1.63 2.86 1.22
CA LEU A 29 3.02 3.12 0.90
C LEU A 29 3.51 4.31 1.73
N LEU A 30 4.56 4.12 2.52
CA LEU A 30 5.26 5.21 3.21
C LEU A 30 6.71 5.24 2.78
N MET A 31 7.22 6.45 2.52
CA MET A 31 8.63 6.69 2.20
C MET A 31 9.21 7.73 3.16
N HIS A 32 10.27 7.37 3.87
CA HIS A 32 10.98 8.26 4.77
C HIS A 32 11.61 9.43 3.99
N THR A 33 11.44 10.67 4.48
CA THR A 33 11.98 11.89 3.83
C THR A 33 13.07 12.57 4.65
N GLY A 34 13.51 11.95 5.75
CA GLY A 34 14.49 12.50 6.66
C GLY A 34 13.90 13.57 7.59
N ASP A 35 14.64 14.63 7.81
CA ASP A 35 14.29 15.77 8.66
C ASP A 35 13.40 16.82 7.96
N LYS A 36 13.02 16.57 6.71
CA LYS A 36 12.25 17.51 5.88
C LYS A 36 10.79 17.05 5.73
N ALA A 37 9.87 17.90 6.16
CA ALA A 37 8.44 17.77 5.87
C ALA A 37 8.19 18.15 4.40
N VAL A 38 8.32 17.17 3.50
CA VAL A 38 8.11 17.37 2.05
C VAL A 38 6.63 17.49 1.77
N LYS A 39 6.20 18.60 1.15
CA LYS A 39 4.83 18.77 0.68
C LYS A 39 4.70 18.18 -0.72
N SER A 40 3.82 17.20 -0.88
CA SER A 40 3.48 16.64 -2.18
C SER A 40 2.60 17.60 -2.98
N THR A 41 2.83 17.64 -4.29
CA THR A 41 1.95 18.31 -5.27
C THR A 41 1.05 17.32 -6.03
N HIS A 42 1.09 16.02 -5.63
CA HIS A 42 0.40 14.93 -6.31
C HIS A 42 -0.49 14.11 -5.36
N GLY A 43 -1.02 14.73 -4.31
CA GLY A 43 -2.01 14.14 -3.42
C GLY A 43 -1.45 13.23 -2.32
N LEU A 44 -0.12 13.06 -2.20
CA LEU A 44 0.46 12.30 -1.09
C LEU A 44 0.36 13.10 0.20
N LEU A 45 0.18 12.42 1.32
CA LEU A 45 0.16 13.01 2.64
C LEU A 45 1.59 13.10 3.21
N THR A 46 1.85 14.17 3.96
CA THR A 46 3.07 14.27 4.77
C THR A 46 2.73 13.87 6.20
N THR A 47 3.46 12.93 6.76
CA THR A 47 3.27 12.43 8.12
C THR A 47 4.58 12.41 8.89
N ILE A 48 4.49 12.20 10.21
CA ILE A 48 5.66 12.08 11.09
C ILE A 48 6.20 10.65 11.02
N ALA A 49 7.52 10.52 11.02
CA ALA A 49 8.25 9.27 11.12
C ALA A 49 9.32 9.35 12.22
N CYS A 50 9.99 8.25 12.49
CA CYS A 50 11.12 8.19 13.40
C CYS A 50 12.40 7.83 12.65
N GLY A 51 13.50 8.48 13.00
CA GLY A 51 14.84 8.06 12.60
C GLY A 51 15.38 6.92 13.50
N PRO A 52 16.61 6.43 13.22
CA PRO A 52 17.15 5.21 13.84
C PRO A 52 17.38 5.32 15.35
N ARG A 53 17.48 6.53 15.90
CA ARG A 53 17.63 6.78 17.34
C ARG A 53 16.38 7.33 18.00
N GLY A 54 15.23 7.29 17.30
CA GLY A 54 13.98 7.85 17.77
C GLY A 54 13.82 9.35 17.57
N GLU A 55 14.73 9.99 16.84
CA GLU A 55 14.60 11.38 16.44
C GLU A 55 13.41 11.57 15.49
N VAL A 56 12.83 12.76 15.52
CA VAL A 56 11.69 13.07 14.65
C VAL A 56 12.16 13.14 13.20
N GLY A 57 11.50 12.36 12.36
CA GLY A 57 11.61 12.41 10.91
C GLY A 57 10.24 12.61 10.28
N TYR A 58 10.22 12.62 8.96
CA TYR A 58 9.00 12.76 8.17
C TYR A 58 8.91 11.67 7.12
N ALA A 59 7.70 11.41 6.65
CA ALA A 59 7.44 10.49 5.55
C ALA A 59 6.36 11.04 4.62
N LEU A 60 6.42 10.65 3.36
CA LEU A 60 5.30 10.76 2.43
C LEU A 60 4.49 9.47 2.47
N GLU A 61 3.17 9.61 2.48
CA GLU A 61 2.22 8.50 2.51
C GLU A 61 1.31 8.55 1.29
N GLY A 62 1.22 7.42 0.59
CA GLY A 62 0.23 7.15 -0.43
C GLY A 62 -0.69 6.02 0.00
N ALA A 63 -2.00 6.19 -0.19
CA ALA A 63 -3.00 5.19 0.14
C ALA A 63 -3.72 4.69 -1.10
N VAL A 64 -3.91 3.37 -1.19
CA VAL A 64 -4.79 2.71 -2.15
C VAL A 64 -5.87 2.00 -1.35
N PHE A 65 -7.11 2.44 -1.47
CA PHE A 65 -8.19 2.00 -0.57
C PHE A 65 -8.60 0.55 -0.78
N ASN A 66 -8.50 0.04 -2.01
CA ASN A 66 -8.87 -1.32 -2.37
C ASN A 66 -7.66 -2.10 -2.86
N GLY A 67 -7.03 -2.84 -1.97
CA GLY A 67 -5.97 -3.80 -2.26
C GLY A 67 -6.48 -5.22 -2.15
N GLY A 68 -6.20 -5.89 -1.04
CA GLY A 68 -6.70 -7.24 -0.74
C GLY A 68 -8.22 -7.36 -0.73
N SER A 69 -8.95 -6.28 -0.44
CA SER A 69 -10.42 -6.23 -0.57
C SER A 69 -10.92 -6.57 -1.97
N THR A 70 -10.14 -6.28 -3.00
CA THR A 70 -10.49 -6.65 -4.39
C THR A 70 -10.46 -8.18 -4.57
N VAL A 71 -9.45 -8.85 -4.00
CA VAL A 71 -9.37 -10.32 -4.02
C VAL A 71 -10.50 -10.95 -3.21
N GLN A 72 -10.83 -10.35 -2.05
CA GLN A 72 -11.98 -10.78 -1.26
C GLN A 72 -13.28 -10.65 -2.04
N TRP A 73 -13.47 -9.54 -2.76
CA TRP A 73 -14.64 -9.32 -3.60
C TRP A 73 -14.75 -10.34 -4.73
N LEU A 74 -13.64 -10.73 -5.38
CA LEU A 74 -13.62 -11.81 -6.37
C LEU A 74 -14.07 -13.15 -5.77
N ARG A 75 -13.69 -13.43 -4.52
CA ARG A 75 -14.02 -14.65 -3.80
C ARG A 75 -15.47 -14.64 -3.27
N ASP A 76 -15.84 -13.59 -2.54
CA ASP A 76 -17.03 -13.60 -1.70
C ASP A 76 -18.28 -13.14 -2.47
N GLU A 77 -18.13 -12.18 -3.39
CA GLU A 77 -19.23 -11.56 -4.12
C GLU A 77 -19.35 -12.13 -5.54
N LEU A 78 -18.30 -12.04 -6.35
CA LEU A 78 -18.32 -12.60 -7.71
C LEU A 78 -18.21 -14.13 -7.73
N LYS A 79 -17.62 -14.74 -6.69
CA LYS A 79 -17.46 -16.18 -6.53
C LYS A 79 -16.76 -16.84 -7.73
N VAL A 80 -15.80 -16.13 -8.34
CA VAL A 80 -14.99 -16.63 -9.44
C VAL A 80 -13.73 -17.34 -8.98
N ILE A 81 -13.38 -17.21 -7.69
CA ILE A 81 -12.33 -17.95 -6.99
C ILE A 81 -12.90 -18.47 -5.67
N ASN A 82 -12.36 -19.55 -5.13
CA ASN A 82 -12.78 -20.13 -3.86
C ASN A 82 -11.88 -19.72 -2.69
N ASP A 83 -10.60 -19.49 -2.98
CA ASP A 83 -9.60 -19.06 -2.01
C ASP A 83 -8.79 -17.88 -2.57
N SER A 84 -8.19 -17.08 -1.69
CA SER A 84 -7.35 -15.96 -2.10
C SER A 84 -6.12 -16.40 -2.89
N PHE A 85 -5.58 -17.59 -2.60
CA PHE A 85 -4.46 -18.18 -3.34
C PHE A 85 -4.81 -18.54 -4.79
N ASP A 86 -6.10 -18.77 -5.08
CA ASP A 86 -6.54 -19.05 -6.45
C ASP A 86 -6.23 -17.88 -7.40
N SER A 87 -6.14 -16.65 -6.87
CA SER A 87 -5.84 -15.47 -7.68
C SER A 87 -4.45 -15.56 -8.33
N GLU A 88 -3.44 -15.99 -7.60
CA GLU A 88 -2.10 -16.24 -8.15
C GLU A 88 -2.10 -17.43 -9.09
N TYR A 89 -2.75 -18.53 -8.69
CA TYR A 89 -2.85 -19.73 -9.51
C TYR A 89 -3.43 -19.42 -10.88
N PHE A 90 -4.56 -18.73 -10.96
CA PHE A 90 -5.18 -18.38 -12.24
C PHE A 90 -4.39 -17.33 -13.02
N ALA A 91 -3.80 -16.34 -12.35
CA ALA A 91 -2.97 -15.34 -13.00
C ALA A 91 -1.76 -15.95 -13.70
N THR A 92 -1.16 -17.00 -13.14
CA THR A 92 -0.01 -17.69 -13.73
C THR A 92 -0.37 -18.62 -14.91
N LYS A 93 -1.66 -18.91 -15.11
CA LYS A 93 -2.15 -19.75 -16.23
C LYS A 93 -2.33 -19.01 -17.54
N VAL A 94 -2.34 -17.71 -17.50
CA VAL A 94 -2.53 -16.86 -18.68
C VAL A 94 -1.27 -16.06 -18.97
N LYS A 95 -1.05 -15.76 -20.26
CA LYS A 95 0.13 -15.00 -20.68
C LYS A 95 0.00 -13.52 -20.32
N ASP A 96 -1.21 -12.99 -20.43
CA ASP A 96 -1.54 -11.59 -20.18
C ASP A 96 -3.03 -11.44 -19.84
N SER A 97 -3.48 -10.24 -19.57
CA SER A 97 -4.88 -9.93 -19.24
C SER A 97 -5.81 -9.91 -20.45
N ASN A 98 -5.30 -10.13 -21.66
CA ASN A 98 -6.04 -10.03 -22.92
C ASN A 98 -6.86 -8.72 -23.05
N GLY A 99 -6.31 -7.61 -22.55
CA GLY A 99 -6.96 -6.30 -22.55
C GLY A 99 -8.05 -6.09 -21.52
N VAL A 100 -8.22 -7.01 -20.57
CA VAL A 100 -9.16 -6.86 -19.45
C VAL A 100 -8.44 -6.22 -18.27
N TYR A 101 -9.01 -5.12 -17.77
CA TYR A 101 -8.49 -4.39 -16.61
C TYR A 101 -9.61 -4.13 -15.62
N LEU A 102 -9.28 -4.25 -14.33
CA LEU A 102 -10.17 -3.89 -13.24
C LEU A 102 -9.57 -2.70 -12.48
N VAL A 103 -10.34 -1.61 -12.36
CA VAL A 103 -10.02 -0.48 -11.50
C VAL A 103 -10.89 -0.58 -10.25
N PRO A 104 -10.36 -1.01 -9.10
CA PRO A 104 -11.15 -1.27 -7.91
C PRO A 104 -11.39 0.04 -7.14
N ALA A 105 -12.20 0.93 -7.70
CA ALA A 105 -12.53 2.21 -7.12
C ALA A 105 -13.89 2.20 -6.39
N PHE A 106 -14.23 1.10 -5.70
CA PHE A 106 -15.52 0.92 -5.01
C PHE A 106 -15.77 1.98 -3.93
N THR A 107 -14.70 2.52 -3.33
CA THR A 107 -14.74 3.55 -2.29
C THR A 107 -13.98 4.81 -2.68
N GLY A 108 -13.63 4.95 -3.95
CA GLY A 108 -12.77 6.00 -4.48
C GLY A 108 -11.32 5.52 -4.66
N LEU A 109 -10.51 6.40 -5.25
CA LEU A 109 -9.10 6.08 -5.56
C LEU A 109 -8.10 6.63 -4.52
N GLY A 110 -8.56 7.48 -3.60
CA GLY A 110 -7.69 8.13 -2.60
C GLY A 110 -7.29 9.55 -2.98
#